data_7eeceb3e45e96767a178048b0cad297d
#
_entry.id   7eeceb3e45e96767a178048b0cad297d
#
_cell.length_a   1.000
_cell.length_b   1.000
_cell.length_c   1.000
_cell.angle_alpha   90.00
_cell.angle_beta   90.00
_cell.angle_gamma   90.00
#
_symmetry.space_group_name_H-M   'P 1'
#
loop_
_entity.id
_entity.type
_entity.pdbx_description
1 polymer ?
#
loop_
_entity_poly.entity_id
_entity_poly.type
_entity_poly.pdbx_seq_one_letter_code
_entity_poly.pdbx_strand_id
1 'polypeptide(L)'
;ENIVRTAIRLNKLSLANEKLLIKPKEMSRFEDHELIILETGRMGEPINGLRKMSIGRHRYVEIKDGDLVYVVTTPSIAKEAVVARVENMIYQAGGIVKLITSSLRVSGHGNARDLQLMINLLRPKYLFPIQGEYRELDAHARVAMEVGILPENIFIPKRGTVMELSLIHISEP
;
A
#
# COMPACT_ATOMS: atom_id res chain seq x y z
N GLU A 1 1.26 -12.47 -10.98
CA GLU A 1 2.31 -12.93 -11.91
C GLU A 1 3.17 -11.77 -12.43
N ASN A 2 2.60 -10.70 -12.97
CA ASN A 2 3.35 -9.60 -13.59
C ASN A 2 4.28 -8.85 -12.61
N ILE A 3 3.85 -8.61 -11.36
CA ILE A 3 4.66 -7.89 -10.36
C ILE A 3 5.93 -8.67 -10.02
N VAL A 4 5.80 -9.97 -9.76
CA VAL A 4 6.94 -10.84 -9.43
C VAL A 4 7.92 -10.93 -10.60
N ARG A 5 7.44 -11.14 -11.82
CA ARG A 5 8.28 -11.15 -13.03
C ARG A 5 8.97 -9.81 -13.26
N THR A 6 8.29 -8.70 -13.02
CA THR A 6 8.91 -7.37 -13.12
C THR A 6 9.99 -7.18 -12.06
N ALA A 7 9.75 -7.61 -10.82
CA ALA A 7 10.75 -7.54 -9.75
C ALA A 7 12.01 -8.37 -10.09
N ILE A 8 11.84 -9.55 -10.69
CA ILE A 8 12.95 -10.39 -11.16
C ILE A 8 13.73 -9.68 -12.27
N ARG A 9 13.04 -9.14 -13.28
CA ARG A 9 13.67 -8.40 -14.39
C ARG A 9 14.46 -7.18 -13.92
N LEU A 10 14.01 -6.54 -12.86
CA LEU A 10 14.68 -5.39 -12.24
C LEU A 10 15.74 -5.78 -11.21
N ASN A 11 16.08 -7.07 -11.06
CA ASN A 11 17.01 -7.60 -10.06
C ASN A 11 16.63 -7.20 -8.61
N LYS A 12 15.34 -6.96 -8.34
CA LYS A 12 14.81 -6.69 -6.99
C LYS A 12 14.37 -7.94 -6.26
N LEU A 13 14.18 -9.03 -6.97
CA LEU A 13 13.88 -10.36 -6.46
C LEU A 13 14.73 -11.38 -7.20
N SER A 14 15.49 -12.17 -6.48
CA SER A 14 16.25 -13.30 -7.02
C SER A 14 15.59 -14.60 -6.55
N LEU A 15 15.23 -15.44 -7.49
CA LEU A 15 14.80 -16.80 -7.21
C LEU A 15 15.92 -17.76 -7.55
N ALA A 16 16.12 -18.76 -6.71
CA ALA A 16 17.13 -19.80 -6.95
C ALA A 16 16.90 -20.56 -8.27
N ASN A 17 15.65 -20.62 -8.72
CA ASN A 17 15.25 -21.21 -9.99
C ASN A 17 13.97 -20.54 -10.49
N GLU A 18 13.94 -20.12 -11.76
CA GLU A 18 12.73 -19.52 -12.37
C GLU A 18 11.57 -20.52 -12.51
N LYS A 19 11.85 -21.82 -12.50
CA LYS A 19 10.82 -22.88 -12.50
C LYS A 19 9.98 -22.92 -11.23
N LEU A 20 10.40 -22.18 -10.17
CA LEU A 20 9.60 -22.01 -8.95
C LEU A 20 8.32 -21.19 -9.18
N LEU A 21 8.27 -20.41 -10.27
CA LEU A 21 7.06 -19.66 -10.63
C LEU A 21 6.20 -20.47 -11.59
N ILE A 22 5.14 -21.04 -11.06
CA ILE A 22 4.15 -21.79 -11.84
C ILE A 22 2.92 -20.95 -12.18
N LYS A 23 2.20 -21.35 -13.20
CA LYS A 23 0.91 -20.74 -13.54
C LYS A 23 -0.21 -21.36 -12.69
N PRO A 24 -1.30 -20.62 -12.42
CA PRO A 24 -2.42 -21.16 -11.64
C PRO A 24 -3.00 -22.48 -12.17
N LYS A 25 -2.95 -22.69 -13.49
CA LYS A 25 -3.41 -23.94 -14.12
C LYS A 25 -2.52 -25.16 -13.85
N GLU A 26 -1.30 -24.92 -13.39
CA GLU A 26 -0.32 -25.98 -13.11
C GLU A 26 -0.33 -26.41 -11.64
N MET A 27 -1.09 -25.70 -10.79
CA MET A 27 -1.16 -25.98 -9.34
C MET A 27 -1.61 -27.41 -9.04
N SER A 28 -2.49 -27.98 -9.83
CA SER A 28 -2.98 -29.37 -9.67
C SER A 28 -1.90 -30.46 -9.80
N ARG A 29 -0.68 -30.08 -10.17
CA ARG A 29 0.47 -31.00 -10.27
C ARG A 29 1.28 -31.07 -8.99
N PHE A 30 0.96 -30.26 -8.00
CA PHE A 30 1.67 -30.11 -6.75
C PHE A 30 0.74 -30.39 -5.58
N GLU A 31 1.30 -30.88 -4.50
CA GLU A 31 0.58 -31.03 -3.24
C GLU A 31 0.40 -29.64 -2.56
N ASP A 32 -0.63 -29.52 -1.75
CA ASP A 32 -0.97 -28.23 -1.12
C ASP A 32 0.20 -27.67 -0.31
N HIS A 33 0.96 -28.51 0.37
CA HIS A 33 2.11 -28.09 1.19
C HIS A 33 3.34 -27.64 0.38
N GLU A 34 3.36 -27.87 -0.92
CA GLU A 34 4.42 -27.43 -1.84
C GLU A 34 4.12 -26.05 -2.44
N LEU A 35 2.93 -25.51 -2.20
CA LEU A 35 2.45 -24.30 -2.87
C LEU A 35 2.50 -23.08 -1.96
N ILE A 36 3.06 -21.98 -2.48
CA ILE A 36 2.95 -20.65 -1.91
C ILE A 36 2.18 -19.77 -2.89
N ILE A 37 1.04 -19.24 -2.42
CA ILE A 37 0.16 -18.42 -3.25
C ILE A 37 0.38 -16.95 -2.90
N LEU A 38 0.76 -16.15 -3.90
CA LEU A 38 0.91 -14.72 -3.77
C LEU A 38 -0.30 -14.02 -4.40
N GLU A 39 -1.14 -13.45 -3.55
CA GLU A 39 -2.26 -12.60 -3.99
C GLU A 39 -1.86 -11.14 -3.87
N THR A 40 -1.93 -10.45 -4.98
CA THR A 40 -1.61 -9.02 -5.06
C THR A 40 -2.71 -8.29 -5.81
N GLY A 41 -2.93 -7.03 -5.49
CA GLY A 41 -3.93 -6.24 -6.19
C GLY A 41 -3.89 -4.77 -5.80
N ARG A 42 -4.71 -3.98 -6.48
CA ARG A 42 -4.92 -2.58 -6.13
C ARG A 42 -5.89 -2.50 -4.95
N MET A 43 -5.83 -1.41 -4.21
CA MET A 43 -6.68 -1.00 -3.07
C MET A 43 -7.94 -1.86 -2.83
N GLY A 44 -7.81 -2.92 -2.03
CA GLY A 44 -8.92 -3.80 -1.62
C GLY A 44 -9.16 -5.06 -2.47
N GLU A 45 -8.52 -5.22 -3.62
CA GLU A 45 -8.62 -6.44 -4.44
C GLU A 45 -8.12 -7.70 -3.72
N PRO A 46 -6.96 -7.67 -2.98
CA PRO A 46 -6.49 -8.84 -2.24
C PRO A 46 -7.50 -9.32 -1.19
N ILE A 47 -8.20 -8.39 -0.53
CA ILE A 47 -9.23 -8.72 0.45
C ILE A 47 -10.42 -9.42 -0.21
N ASN A 48 -10.82 -8.98 -1.41
CA ASN A 48 -11.86 -9.66 -2.17
C ASN A 48 -11.41 -11.04 -2.69
N GLY A 49 -10.13 -11.18 -3.06
CA GLY A 49 -9.53 -12.47 -3.40
C GLY A 49 -9.61 -13.44 -2.23
N LEU A 50 -9.09 -13.05 -1.08
CA LEU A 50 -9.13 -13.84 0.15
C LEU A 50 -10.56 -14.22 0.57
N ARG A 51 -11.51 -13.29 0.47
CA ARG A 51 -12.93 -13.58 0.70
C ARG A 51 -13.47 -14.66 -0.23
N LYS A 52 -13.12 -14.62 -1.52
CA LYS A 52 -13.55 -15.66 -2.46
C LYS A 52 -12.88 -17.00 -2.18
N MET A 53 -11.62 -17.02 -1.77
CA MET A 53 -10.88 -18.21 -1.40
C MET A 53 -11.48 -18.88 -0.16
N SER A 54 -11.85 -18.09 0.87
CA SER A 54 -12.42 -18.61 2.11
C SER A 54 -13.84 -19.17 1.98
N ILE A 55 -14.57 -18.82 0.91
CA ILE A 55 -15.93 -19.34 0.65
C ILE A 55 -16.00 -20.27 -0.58
N GLY A 56 -14.86 -20.75 -1.06
CA GLY A 56 -14.78 -21.67 -2.21
C GLY A 56 -15.23 -21.07 -3.55
N ARG A 57 -15.26 -19.75 -3.69
CA ARG A 57 -15.69 -19.05 -4.92
C ARG A 57 -14.54 -18.48 -5.75
N HIS A 58 -13.30 -18.70 -5.32
CA HIS A 58 -12.15 -18.30 -6.13
C HIS A 58 -11.88 -19.34 -7.20
N ARG A 59 -11.45 -18.89 -8.40
CA ARG A 59 -11.33 -19.76 -9.58
C ARG A 59 -10.32 -20.89 -9.43
N TYR A 60 -9.26 -20.68 -8.65
CA TYR A 60 -8.12 -21.60 -8.60
C TYR A 60 -7.76 -22.04 -7.19
N VAL A 61 -8.17 -21.30 -6.17
CA VAL A 61 -7.71 -21.49 -4.79
C VAL A 61 -8.91 -21.52 -3.86
N GLU A 62 -8.89 -22.46 -2.94
CA GLU A 62 -9.80 -22.55 -1.80
C GLU A 62 -8.94 -22.68 -0.53
N ILE A 63 -9.30 -21.95 0.52
CA ILE A 63 -8.65 -22.06 1.81
C ILE A 63 -9.18 -23.30 2.50
N LYS A 64 -8.27 -24.16 2.95
CA LYS A 64 -8.53 -25.42 3.61
C LYS A 64 -8.08 -25.39 5.07
N ASP A 65 -8.46 -26.42 5.80
CA ASP A 65 -8.03 -26.62 7.18
C ASP A 65 -6.49 -26.69 7.27
N GLY A 66 -5.91 -25.90 8.18
CA GLY A 66 -4.47 -25.82 8.38
C GLY A 66 -3.72 -24.86 7.43
N ASP A 67 -4.36 -24.28 6.44
CA ASP A 67 -3.71 -23.32 5.55
C ASP A 67 -3.25 -22.07 6.30
N LEU A 68 -2.04 -21.62 6.01
CA LEU A 68 -1.44 -20.44 6.63
C LEU A 68 -1.58 -19.21 5.73
N VAL A 69 -2.30 -18.19 6.20
CA VAL A 69 -2.56 -16.97 5.46
C VAL A 69 -1.83 -15.79 6.09
N TYR A 70 -0.83 -15.27 5.39
CA TYR A 70 -0.12 -14.05 5.78
C TYR A 70 -0.77 -12.81 5.15
N VAL A 71 -1.29 -11.93 5.99
CA VAL A 71 -1.83 -10.64 5.55
C VAL A 71 -0.77 -9.55 5.73
N VAL A 72 -0.25 -9.05 4.60
CA VAL A 72 0.86 -8.09 4.56
C VAL A 72 0.37 -6.66 4.30
N THR A 73 -0.92 -6.48 4.01
CA THR A 73 -1.49 -5.17 3.73
C THR A 73 -1.82 -4.42 5.01
N THR A 74 -1.64 -3.09 5.00
CA THR A 74 -2.18 -2.22 6.04
C THR A 74 -3.53 -1.68 5.54
N PRO A 75 -4.66 -2.17 6.08
CA PRO A 75 -5.94 -1.60 5.72
C PRO A 75 -6.02 -0.16 6.22
N SER A 76 -6.68 0.72 5.46
CA SER A 76 -7.11 1.99 6.01
C SER A 76 -8.13 1.75 7.13
N ILE A 77 -8.24 2.65 8.09
CA ILE A 77 -9.21 2.59 9.19
C ILE A 77 -10.62 2.26 8.68
N ALA A 78 -11.03 2.87 7.56
CA ALA A 78 -12.31 2.60 6.92
C ALA A 78 -12.50 1.15 6.42
N LYS A 79 -11.42 0.38 6.28
CA LYS A 79 -11.47 -1.01 5.79
C LYS A 79 -11.19 -2.05 6.87
N GLU A 80 -10.86 -1.65 8.09
CA GLU A 80 -10.57 -2.58 9.20
C GLU A 80 -11.72 -3.57 9.45
N ALA A 81 -12.97 -3.08 9.46
CA ALA A 81 -14.14 -3.93 9.62
C ALA A 81 -14.31 -4.96 8.49
N VAL A 82 -13.92 -4.61 7.26
CA VAL A 82 -13.96 -5.53 6.11
C VAL A 82 -12.89 -6.59 6.25
N VAL A 83 -11.68 -6.20 6.66
CA VAL A 83 -10.57 -7.11 6.89
C VAL A 83 -10.91 -8.10 8.00
N ALA A 84 -11.41 -7.63 9.14
CA ALA A 84 -11.81 -8.48 10.26
C ALA A 84 -12.88 -9.51 9.86
N ARG A 85 -13.85 -9.14 9.01
CA ARG A 85 -14.82 -10.10 8.47
C ARG A 85 -14.16 -11.17 7.60
N VAL A 86 -13.22 -10.80 6.77
CA VAL A 86 -12.52 -11.76 5.91
C VAL A 86 -11.63 -12.67 6.73
N GLU A 87 -10.95 -12.15 7.76
CA GLU A 87 -10.19 -12.96 8.72
C GLU A 87 -11.09 -14.00 9.39
N ASN A 88 -12.28 -13.61 9.88
CA ASN A 88 -13.25 -14.54 10.42
C ASN A 88 -13.66 -15.63 9.42
N MET A 89 -13.85 -15.28 8.15
CA MET A 89 -14.17 -16.27 7.10
C MET A 89 -13.02 -17.25 6.88
N ILE A 90 -11.77 -16.78 6.95
CA ILE A 90 -10.58 -17.64 6.84
C ILE A 90 -10.54 -18.64 8.01
N TYR A 91 -10.75 -18.17 9.25
CA TYR A 91 -10.82 -19.05 10.40
C TYR A 91 -11.97 -20.05 10.31
N GLN A 92 -13.15 -19.63 9.80
CA GLN A 92 -14.29 -20.54 9.58
C GLN A 92 -13.97 -21.61 8.52
N ALA A 93 -13.11 -21.32 7.56
CA ALA A 93 -12.62 -22.28 6.57
C ALA A 93 -11.50 -23.20 7.11
N GLY A 94 -11.08 -23.03 8.37
CA GLY A 94 -9.99 -23.78 9.00
C GLY A 94 -8.60 -23.19 8.80
N GLY A 95 -8.48 -22.05 8.11
CA GLY A 95 -7.20 -21.39 7.88
C GLY A 95 -6.68 -20.63 9.12
N ILE A 96 -5.38 -20.44 9.18
CA ILE A 96 -4.69 -19.72 10.26
C ILE A 96 -4.19 -18.39 9.72
N VAL A 97 -4.68 -17.28 10.29
CA VAL A 97 -4.25 -15.93 9.89
C VAL A 97 -3.05 -15.47 10.70
N LYS A 98 -2.02 -14.99 10.01
CA LYS A 98 -0.87 -14.30 10.59
C LYS A 98 -0.79 -12.88 10.03
N LEU A 99 -0.93 -11.90 10.92
CA LEU A 99 -0.69 -10.50 10.59
C LEU A 99 0.81 -10.23 10.66
N ILE A 100 1.36 -9.68 9.60
CA ILE A 100 2.76 -9.29 9.61
C ILE A 100 2.89 -7.99 10.39
N THR A 101 3.83 -7.98 11.34
CA THR A 101 4.12 -6.84 12.21
C THR A 101 4.54 -5.60 11.42
N SER A 102 4.39 -4.43 12.03
CA SER A 102 4.67 -3.11 11.42
C SER A 102 6.05 -2.97 10.78
N SER A 103 7.04 -3.73 11.23
CA SER A 103 8.41 -3.73 10.68
C SER A 103 8.53 -4.22 9.24
N LEU A 104 7.59 -5.04 8.78
CA LEU A 104 7.55 -5.56 7.40
C LEU A 104 6.46 -4.89 6.54
N ARG A 105 5.74 -3.92 7.10
CA ARG A 105 4.72 -3.17 6.36
C ARG A 105 5.38 -2.05 5.58
N VAL A 106 5.27 -2.12 4.27
CA VAL A 106 5.67 -1.02 3.39
C VAL A 106 4.44 -0.17 3.14
N SER A 107 4.46 1.07 3.62
CA SER A 107 3.45 2.06 3.27
C SER A 107 3.60 2.44 1.79
N GLY A 108 2.48 2.58 1.07
CA GLY A 108 2.47 3.17 -0.26
C GLY A 108 2.63 4.70 -0.26
N HIS A 109 2.60 5.32 0.93
CA HIS A 109 2.84 6.75 1.11
C HIS A 109 4.32 7.03 1.35
N GLY A 110 4.81 8.17 0.88
CA GLY A 110 6.14 8.65 1.17
C GLY A 110 6.34 8.88 2.67
N ASN A 111 7.49 8.46 3.19
CA ASN A 111 7.91 8.80 4.56
C ASN A 111 8.51 10.21 4.61
N ALA A 112 8.88 10.70 5.79
CA ALA A 112 9.42 12.03 5.96
C ALA A 112 10.65 12.31 5.06
N ARG A 113 11.54 11.33 4.88
CA ARG A 113 12.72 11.47 4.01
C ARG A 113 12.35 11.55 2.53
N ASP A 114 11.34 10.80 2.10
CA ASP A 114 10.84 10.86 0.72
C ASP A 114 10.23 12.24 0.44
N LEU A 115 9.48 12.80 1.41
CA LEU A 115 8.92 14.14 1.33
C LEU A 115 10.03 15.22 1.30
N GLN A 116 11.03 15.11 2.17
CA GLN A 116 12.20 16.00 2.19
C GLN A 116 12.94 15.97 0.85
N LEU A 117 13.18 14.77 0.31
CA LEU A 117 13.83 14.60 -0.99
C LEU A 117 13.02 15.29 -2.10
N MET A 118 11.70 15.05 -2.13
CA MET A 118 10.81 15.62 -3.14
C MET A 118 10.79 17.14 -3.07
N ILE A 119 10.68 17.72 -1.87
CA ILE A 119 10.71 19.17 -1.65
C ILE A 119 12.05 19.77 -2.10
N ASN A 120 13.17 19.12 -1.75
CA ASN A 120 14.50 19.58 -2.16
C ASN A 120 14.73 19.51 -3.68
N LEU A 121 14.16 18.53 -4.36
CA LEU A 121 14.25 18.40 -5.81
C LEU A 121 13.39 19.45 -6.53
N LEU A 122 12.15 19.65 -6.06
CA LEU A 122 11.20 20.56 -6.70
C LEU A 122 11.44 22.04 -6.32
N ARG A 123 12.00 22.29 -5.13
CA ARG A 123 12.21 23.63 -4.54
C ARG A 123 10.98 24.53 -4.68
N PRO A 124 9.80 24.09 -4.22
CA PRO A 124 8.59 24.84 -4.38
C PRO A 124 8.63 26.12 -3.56
N LYS A 125 8.08 27.24 -4.08
CA LYS A 125 7.91 28.46 -3.32
C LYS A 125 6.83 28.32 -2.25
N TYR A 126 5.77 27.60 -2.57
CA TYR A 126 4.61 27.37 -1.71
C TYR A 126 4.33 25.90 -1.53
N LEU A 127 3.89 25.50 -0.34
CA LEU A 127 3.49 24.13 -0.02
C LEU A 127 2.03 24.09 0.45
N PHE A 128 1.26 23.14 -0.11
CA PHE A 128 -0.10 22.85 0.27
C PHE A 128 -0.23 21.36 0.58
N PRO A 129 -0.10 20.96 1.85
CA PRO A 129 -0.38 19.56 2.22
C PRO A 129 -1.86 19.24 1.99
N ILE A 130 -2.13 18.15 1.30
CA ILE A 130 -3.49 17.67 1.01
C ILE A 130 -3.62 16.18 1.29
N GLN A 131 -4.83 15.68 1.44
CA GLN A 131 -5.13 14.26 1.69
C GLN A 131 -4.57 13.73 3.01
N GLY A 132 -5.31 13.97 4.08
CA GLY A 132 -4.97 13.45 5.40
C GLY A 132 -5.80 14.12 6.48
N GLU A 133 -5.67 13.63 7.70
CA GLU A 133 -6.15 14.32 8.88
C GLU A 133 -5.25 15.52 9.19
N TYR A 134 -5.77 16.50 9.94
CA TYR A 134 -5.02 17.71 10.26
C TYR A 134 -3.62 17.43 10.84
N ARG A 135 -3.50 16.42 11.72
CA ARG A 135 -2.21 15.99 12.30
C ARG A 135 -1.19 15.55 11.25
N GLU A 136 -1.65 14.94 10.16
CA GLU A 136 -0.79 14.46 9.06
C GLU A 136 -0.36 15.64 8.17
N LEU A 137 -1.28 16.59 7.93
CA LEU A 137 -0.99 17.82 7.21
C LEU A 137 0.00 18.70 7.98
N ASP A 138 -0.17 18.82 9.30
CA ASP A 138 0.75 19.54 10.19
C ASP A 138 2.15 18.87 10.23
N ALA A 139 2.20 17.55 10.30
CA ALA A 139 3.47 16.81 10.24
C ALA A 139 4.20 17.04 8.90
N HIS A 140 3.47 17.06 7.77
CA HIS A 140 4.04 17.38 6.46
C HIS A 140 4.55 18.82 6.40
N ALA A 141 3.83 19.77 6.98
CA ALA A 141 4.26 21.16 7.09
C ALA A 141 5.59 21.30 7.88
N ARG A 142 5.72 20.57 8.98
CA ARG A 142 6.98 20.55 9.77
C ARG A 142 8.15 20.00 8.96
N VAL A 143 7.94 18.91 8.25
CA VAL A 143 8.96 18.34 7.34
C VAL A 143 9.41 19.36 6.30
N ALA A 144 8.47 20.16 5.78
CA ALA A 144 8.78 21.20 4.81
C ALA A 144 9.62 22.35 5.42
N MET A 145 9.31 22.75 6.65
CA MET A 145 10.10 23.76 7.37
C MET A 145 11.53 23.26 7.64
N GLU A 146 11.71 21.98 7.97
CA GLU A 146 13.03 21.37 8.18
C GLU A 146 13.93 21.45 6.93
N VAL A 147 13.35 21.48 5.74
CA VAL A 147 14.08 21.61 4.47
C VAL A 147 14.05 23.01 3.87
N GLY A 148 13.65 24.03 4.68
CA GLY A 148 13.83 25.43 4.37
C GLY A 148 12.65 26.15 3.71
N ILE A 149 11.46 25.55 3.66
CA ILE A 149 10.25 26.31 3.27
C ILE A 149 9.85 27.19 4.45
N LEU A 150 9.66 28.48 4.18
CA LEU A 150 9.25 29.45 5.20
C LEU A 150 7.81 29.16 5.67
N PRO A 151 7.52 29.30 6.96
CA PRO A 151 6.18 29.05 7.51
C PRO A 151 5.05 29.81 6.80
N GLU A 152 5.30 31.05 6.39
CA GLU A 152 4.35 31.90 5.65
C GLU A 152 4.05 31.38 4.25
N ASN A 153 4.84 30.45 3.73
CA ASN A 153 4.66 29.82 2.43
C ASN A 153 4.01 28.43 2.53
N ILE A 154 3.61 28.01 3.74
CA ILE A 154 2.96 26.74 3.98
C ILE A 154 1.51 26.96 4.35
N PHE A 155 0.60 26.37 3.60
CA PHE A 155 -0.84 26.60 3.77
C PHE A 155 -1.54 25.26 4.02
N ILE A 156 -2.16 25.12 5.20
CA ILE A 156 -3.04 24.00 5.52
C ILE A 156 -4.48 24.48 5.42
N PRO A 157 -5.15 24.28 4.26
CA PRO A 157 -6.49 24.80 4.05
C PRO A 157 -7.52 24.01 4.85
N LYS A 158 -8.52 24.69 5.39
CA LYS A 158 -9.73 24.06 5.92
C LYS A 158 -10.65 23.66 4.77
N ARG A 159 -11.54 22.69 5.04
CA ARG A 159 -12.54 22.29 4.04
C ARG A 159 -13.36 23.49 3.57
N GLY A 160 -13.40 23.70 2.26
CA GLY A 160 -14.11 24.85 1.64
C GLY A 160 -13.26 26.11 1.47
N THR A 161 -12.00 26.13 1.90
CA THR A 161 -11.10 27.26 1.61
C THR A 161 -10.77 27.25 0.12
N VAL A 162 -11.00 28.41 -0.53
CA VAL A 162 -10.54 28.67 -1.89
C VAL A 162 -9.19 29.38 -1.80
N MET A 163 -8.20 28.88 -2.53
CA MET A 163 -6.87 29.45 -2.60
C MET A 163 -6.60 29.87 -4.04
N GLU A 164 -6.22 31.13 -4.21
CA GLU A 164 -5.88 31.71 -5.50
C GLU A 164 -4.38 32.02 -5.54
N LEU A 165 -3.69 31.50 -6.52
CA LEU A 165 -2.28 31.78 -6.80
C LEU A 165 -2.19 32.66 -8.03
N SER A 166 -1.73 33.89 -7.84
CA SER A 166 -1.43 34.80 -8.97
C SER A 166 0.01 34.57 -9.44
N LEU A 167 0.16 34.26 -10.72
CA LEU A 167 1.46 34.15 -11.38
C LEU A 167 1.96 35.49 -11.94
N ILE A 168 1.16 36.54 -11.83
CA ILE A 168 1.50 37.88 -12.34
C ILE A 168 2.26 38.62 -11.24
N HIS A 169 3.58 38.60 -11.34
CA HIS A 169 4.41 39.53 -10.59
C HIS A 169 4.54 40.81 -11.42
N ILE A 170 3.72 41.78 -11.16
CA ILE A 170 3.96 43.13 -11.67
C ILE A 170 5.08 43.71 -10.83
N SER A 171 6.31 43.63 -11.36
CA SER A 171 7.38 44.46 -10.83
C SER A 171 7.00 45.92 -11.16
N GLU A 172 6.62 46.68 -10.17
CA GLU A 172 6.56 48.11 -10.33
C GLU A 172 7.95 48.68 -10.65
N PRO A 173 8.02 49.69 -11.50
CA PRO A 173 9.27 50.29 -11.97
C PRO A 173 10.07 50.97 -10.86
#